data_24b74867dd2f34d9a100c07e82547e80
#
_entry.id   24b74867dd2f34d9a100c07e82547e80
#
_cell.length_a   1.000
_cell.length_b   1.000
_cell.length_c   1.000
_cell.angle_alpha   90.00
_cell.angle_beta   90.00
_cell.angle_gamma   90.00
#
_symmetry.space_group_name_H-M   'P 1'
#
loop_
_entity.id
_entity.type
_entity.pdbx_description
1 polymer ?
#
loop_
_entity_poly.entity_id
_entity_poly.type
_entity_poly.pdbx_seq_one_letter_code
_entity_poly.pdbx_strand_id
1 'polypeptide(L)'
;MMQYWHMNLRLKTIRIIKLHKLEKERIKMAKLEGFSRVAVINFGGYTDYHFAIYDDGINYQVGDMVAFSNGSTPQRIKEIISISDANTRFSKNITAEVIGKVDTIAYDKRVEQRKEKEKLKKELDKRKKEIQKKLDDEYYASKDETYAELLRQYESL
;
A
#
# COMPACT_ATOMS: atom_id res chain seq x y z
N MET A 1 42.02 24.56 -43.07
CA MET A 1 42.27 24.86 -41.65
C MET A 1 40.99 25.02 -40.80
N MET A 2 39.88 25.53 -41.32
CA MET A 2 38.60 25.72 -40.55
C MET A 2 37.91 24.44 -40.13
N GLN A 3 37.94 23.36 -40.89
CA GLN A 3 37.23 22.11 -40.57
C GLN A 3 37.78 21.37 -39.32
N TYR A 4 39.11 21.46 -39.07
CA TYR A 4 39.75 20.87 -37.88
C TYR A 4 39.38 21.58 -36.58
N TRP A 5 39.06 22.86 -36.62
CA TRP A 5 38.65 23.64 -35.46
C TRP A 5 37.23 23.28 -35.01
N HIS A 6 36.32 23.11 -35.95
CA HIS A 6 34.93 22.72 -35.63
C HIS A 6 34.81 21.30 -35.08
N MET A 7 35.65 20.37 -35.53
CA MET A 7 35.68 19.00 -35.08
C MET A 7 36.20 18.91 -33.61
N ASN A 8 37.24 19.69 -33.29
CA ASN A 8 37.76 19.76 -31.92
C ASN A 8 36.79 20.39 -30.91
N LEU A 9 36.02 21.39 -31.33
CA LEU A 9 34.97 21.98 -30.48
C LEU A 9 33.87 20.98 -30.19
N ARG A 10 33.38 20.26 -31.18
CA ARG A 10 32.34 19.21 -30.99
C ARG A 10 32.80 18.10 -30.06
N LEU A 11 34.03 17.63 -30.18
CA LEU A 11 34.59 16.60 -29.30
C LEU A 11 34.72 17.09 -27.84
N LYS A 12 35.14 18.35 -27.65
CA LYS A 12 35.18 18.97 -26.29
C LYS A 12 33.79 19.09 -25.68
N THR A 13 32.80 19.53 -26.45
CA THR A 13 31.41 19.67 -25.98
C THR A 13 30.81 18.31 -25.61
N ILE A 14 31.01 17.26 -26.41
CA ILE A 14 30.56 15.90 -26.12
C ILE A 14 31.22 15.36 -24.86
N ARG A 15 32.51 15.65 -24.65
CA ARG A 15 33.25 15.21 -23.45
C ARG A 15 32.77 15.90 -22.18
N ILE A 16 32.43 17.18 -22.23
CA ILE A 16 31.88 17.97 -21.14
C ILE A 16 30.47 17.44 -20.77
N ILE A 17 29.60 17.18 -21.76
CA ILE A 17 28.25 16.64 -21.53
C ILE A 17 28.35 15.26 -20.90
N LYS A 18 29.29 14.41 -21.36
CA LYS A 18 29.50 13.06 -20.80
C LYS A 18 30.03 13.10 -19.37
N LEU A 19 30.94 14.03 -19.06
CA LEU A 19 31.44 14.26 -17.71
C LEU A 19 30.33 14.78 -16.78
N HIS A 20 29.51 15.71 -17.24
CA HIS A 20 28.40 16.24 -16.44
C HIS A 20 27.32 15.20 -16.18
N LYS A 21 27.09 14.28 -17.13
CA LYS A 21 26.19 13.15 -16.95
C LYS A 21 26.74 12.14 -15.94
N LEU A 22 28.02 11.81 -16.00
CA LEU A 22 28.71 10.95 -15.06
C LEU A 22 28.78 11.56 -13.64
N GLU A 23 28.96 12.87 -13.53
CA GLU A 23 28.93 13.58 -12.24
C GLU A 23 27.51 13.60 -11.63
N LYS A 24 26.45 13.81 -12.44
CA LYS A 24 25.07 13.67 -11.99
C LYS A 24 24.73 12.24 -11.54
N GLU A 25 25.24 11.22 -12.22
CA GLU A 25 25.05 9.83 -11.81
C GLU A 25 25.85 9.49 -10.54
N ARG A 26 27.06 10.05 -10.39
CA ARG A 26 27.89 9.92 -9.18
C ARG A 26 27.24 10.62 -7.96
N ILE A 27 26.64 11.80 -8.17
CA ILE A 27 25.85 12.49 -7.13
C ILE A 27 24.59 11.69 -6.75
N LYS A 28 23.97 11.01 -7.70
CA LYS A 28 22.84 10.09 -7.43
C LYS A 28 23.28 8.88 -6.60
N MET A 29 24.43 8.28 -6.93
CA MET A 29 24.99 7.16 -6.17
C MET A 29 25.44 7.58 -4.75
N ALA A 30 26.01 8.78 -4.60
CA ALA A 30 26.43 9.30 -3.29
C ALA A 30 25.26 9.49 -2.30
N LYS A 31 24.04 9.76 -2.78
CA LYS A 31 22.85 9.86 -1.93
C LYS A 31 22.35 8.51 -1.39
N LEU A 32 22.78 7.41 -1.98
CA LEU A 32 22.45 6.04 -1.54
C LEU A 32 23.67 5.32 -0.91
N GLU A 33 24.73 6.04 -0.61
CA GLU A 33 25.90 5.50 0.09
C GLU A 33 25.49 5.07 1.51
N GLY A 34 25.83 3.84 1.88
CA GLY A 34 25.39 3.24 3.17
C GLY A 34 24.05 2.54 3.13
N PHE A 35 23.33 2.59 2.02
CA PHE A 35 22.08 1.85 1.83
C PHE A 35 22.31 0.62 0.95
N SER A 36 21.73 -0.50 1.36
CA SER A 36 21.88 -1.78 0.64
C SER A 36 20.68 -2.16 -0.20
N ARG A 37 19.50 -1.68 0.16
CA ARG A 37 18.20 -2.07 -0.42
C ARG A 37 17.26 -0.88 -0.53
N VAL A 38 16.19 -1.08 -1.29
CA VAL A 38 15.11 -0.10 -1.46
C VAL A 38 13.78 -0.79 -1.20
N ALA A 39 12.95 -0.21 -0.32
CA ALA A 39 11.58 -0.63 -0.11
C ALA A 39 10.66 0.04 -1.13
N VAL A 40 9.84 -0.75 -1.79
CA VAL A 40 8.74 -0.30 -2.65
C VAL A 40 7.47 -0.29 -1.83
N ILE A 41 6.80 0.86 -1.78
CA ILE A 41 5.63 1.11 -0.95
C ILE A 41 4.49 1.64 -1.81
N ASN A 42 3.27 1.16 -1.57
CA ASN A 42 2.05 1.69 -2.17
C ASN A 42 1.15 2.30 -1.10
N PHE A 43 0.79 3.58 -1.25
CA PHE A 43 -0.11 4.29 -0.32
C PHE A 43 -1.58 4.20 -0.73
N GLY A 44 -1.96 3.15 -1.47
CA GLY A 44 -3.35 2.95 -1.92
C GLY A 44 -3.69 3.60 -3.26
N GLY A 45 -2.67 4.11 -3.98
CA GLY A 45 -2.82 4.71 -5.32
C GLY A 45 -2.25 3.82 -6.44
N TYR A 46 -2.20 4.38 -7.65
CA TYR A 46 -1.59 3.72 -8.81
C TYR A 46 -0.06 3.84 -8.86
N THR A 47 0.53 4.67 -8.00
CA THR A 47 1.98 4.96 -8.00
C THR A 47 2.65 4.29 -6.82
N ASP A 48 3.73 3.57 -7.10
CA ASP A 48 4.62 3.02 -6.09
C ASP A 48 5.70 4.06 -5.72
N TYR A 49 6.02 4.15 -4.45
CA TYR A 49 7.04 5.02 -3.87
C TYR A 49 8.23 4.20 -3.40
N HIS A 50 9.41 4.82 -3.38
CA HIS A 50 10.68 4.14 -3.14
C HIS A 50 11.40 4.80 -1.96
N PHE A 51 11.76 3.98 -0.96
CA PHE A 51 12.43 4.41 0.25
C PHE A 51 13.70 3.62 0.44
N ALA A 52 14.81 4.29 0.71
CA ALA A 52 16.08 3.64 0.96
C ALA A 52 16.05 2.86 2.30
N ILE A 53 16.66 1.69 2.33
CA ILE A 53 16.88 0.91 3.54
C ILE A 53 18.36 0.97 3.89
N TYR A 54 18.67 1.55 5.06
CA TYR A 54 20.03 1.59 5.59
C TYR A 54 20.44 0.20 6.11
N ASP A 55 21.73 -0.12 6.04
CA ASP A 55 22.27 -1.38 6.52
C ASP A 55 22.59 -1.27 8.02
N ASP A 56 21.54 -1.24 8.82
CA ASP A 56 21.56 -1.12 10.29
C ASP A 56 21.49 -2.48 11.00
N GLY A 57 21.58 -3.58 10.24
CA GLY A 57 21.44 -4.95 10.76
C GLY A 57 19.97 -5.38 10.94
N ILE A 58 18.99 -4.52 10.72
CA ILE A 58 17.57 -4.89 10.78
C ILE A 58 17.18 -5.65 9.51
N ASN A 59 16.65 -6.85 9.69
CA ASN A 59 16.15 -7.64 8.57
C ASN A 59 14.73 -7.25 8.21
N TYR A 60 14.59 -6.31 7.27
CA TYR A 60 13.29 -5.94 6.69
C TYR A 60 12.81 -6.98 5.69
N GLN A 61 11.50 -7.28 5.73
CA GLN A 61 10.84 -8.25 4.85
C GLN A 61 9.60 -7.64 4.19
N VAL A 62 9.18 -8.23 3.07
CA VAL A 62 7.91 -7.89 2.44
C VAL A 62 6.76 -8.16 3.42
N GLY A 63 5.87 -7.19 3.56
CA GLY A 63 4.77 -7.22 4.52
C GLY A 63 5.06 -6.52 5.86
N ASP A 64 6.33 -6.24 6.20
CA ASP A 64 6.65 -5.46 7.39
C ASP A 64 6.03 -4.07 7.34
N MET A 65 5.46 -3.62 8.46
CA MET A 65 5.04 -2.24 8.63
C MET A 65 6.26 -1.39 8.98
N VAL A 66 6.48 -0.30 8.25
CA VAL A 66 7.67 0.56 8.43
C VAL A 66 7.30 2.03 8.51
N ALA A 67 8.11 2.78 9.25
CA ALA A 67 8.05 4.23 9.33
C ALA A 67 9.12 4.87 8.43
N PHE A 68 8.90 6.11 8.00
CA PHE A 68 9.68 6.82 6.99
C PHE A 68 10.22 8.17 7.52
N SER A 69 11.40 8.56 7.06
CA SER A 69 12.09 9.79 7.46
C SER A 69 11.36 11.08 7.04
N ASN A 70 10.51 11.01 6.02
CA ASN A 70 9.72 12.15 5.53
C ASN A 70 8.40 12.38 6.29
N GLY A 71 8.14 11.64 7.37
CA GLY A 71 6.91 11.76 8.17
C GLY A 71 5.66 11.16 7.51
N SER A 72 5.79 10.44 6.40
CA SER A 72 4.66 9.72 5.79
C SER A 72 4.07 8.69 6.76
N THR A 73 2.77 8.44 6.65
CA THR A 73 2.09 7.42 7.43
C THR A 73 2.74 6.05 7.24
N PRO A 74 3.02 5.30 8.33
CA PRO A 74 3.58 3.96 8.22
C PRO A 74 2.79 3.06 7.27
N GLN A 75 3.51 2.31 6.44
CA GLN A 75 2.92 1.42 5.44
C GLN A 75 3.65 0.08 5.39
N ARG A 76 2.99 -0.93 4.81
CA ARG A 76 3.60 -2.24 4.60
C ARG A 76 4.50 -2.23 3.36
N ILE A 77 5.64 -2.88 3.49
CA ILE A 77 6.56 -3.09 2.36
C ILE A 77 5.88 -4.01 1.35
N LYS A 78 5.75 -3.53 0.11
CA LYS A 78 5.21 -4.30 -1.02
C LYS A 78 6.28 -5.17 -1.67
N GLU A 79 7.47 -4.62 -1.85
CA GLU A 79 8.61 -5.28 -2.49
C GLU A 79 9.91 -4.71 -1.91
N ILE A 80 10.97 -5.52 -1.88
CA ILE A 80 12.33 -5.08 -1.56
C ILE A 80 13.21 -5.37 -2.77
N ILE A 81 13.87 -4.34 -3.27
CA ILE A 81 14.74 -4.41 -4.44
C ILE A 81 16.17 -4.01 -4.09
N SER A 82 17.13 -4.46 -4.91
CA SER A 82 18.52 -4.02 -4.79
C SER A 82 18.69 -2.57 -5.25
N ILE A 83 19.76 -1.90 -4.82
CA ILE A 83 20.08 -0.54 -5.31
C ILE A 83 20.34 -0.54 -6.81
N SER A 84 20.97 -1.60 -7.36
CA SER A 84 21.22 -1.71 -8.80
C SER A 84 19.90 -1.79 -9.59
N ASP A 85 18.92 -2.55 -9.10
CA ASP A 85 17.59 -2.62 -9.71
C ASP A 85 16.84 -1.30 -9.59
N ALA A 86 16.93 -0.63 -8.44
CA ALA A 86 16.34 0.68 -8.23
C ALA A 86 16.92 1.71 -9.22
N ASN A 87 18.23 1.70 -9.44
CA ASN A 87 18.88 2.60 -10.39
C ASN A 87 18.49 2.33 -11.86
N THR A 88 18.20 1.08 -12.21
CA THR A 88 17.75 0.69 -13.56
C THR A 88 16.26 0.96 -13.78
N ARG A 89 15.43 0.67 -12.80
CA ARG A 89 13.96 0.79 -12.91
C ARG A 89 13.48 2.22 -12.71
N PHE A 90 14.16 2.98 -11.84
CA PHE A 90 13.69 4.29 -11.39
C PHE A 90 14.76 5.35 -11.56
N SER A 91 14.60 6.19 -12.56
CA SER A 91 15.47 7.34 -12.79
C SER A 91 15.31 8.48 -11.76
N LYS A 92 14.47 8.29 -10.72
CA LYS A 92 14.15 9.30 -9.72
C LYS A 92 15.07 9.18 -8.49
N ASN A 93 15.49 10.32 -7.95
CA ASN A 93 16.23 10.36 -6.69
C ASN A 93 15.34 9.83 -5.55
N ILE A 94 15.85 8.87 -4.80
CA ILE A 94 15.27 8.44 -3.54
C ILE A 94 15.71 9.44 -2.49
N THR A 95 14.77 10.17 -1.89
CA THR A 95 15.04 11.27 -0.94
C THR A 95 14.62 10.98 0.48
N ALA A 96 13.96 9.84 0.69
CA ALA A 96 13.50 9.41 2.00
C ALA A 96 13.93 7.97 2.27
N GLU A 97 14.03 7.63 3.55
CA GLU A 97 14.50 6.33 4.03
C GLU A 97 13.51 5.69 4.99
N VAL A 98 13.62 4.38 5.15
CA VAL A 98 12.96 3.61 6.20
C VAL A 98 13.74 3.83 7.50
N ILE A 99 13.06 4.31 8.55
CA ILE A 99 13.69 4.58 9.86
C ILE A 99 13.50 3.46 10.87
N GLY A 100 12.62 2.49 10.59
CA GLY A 100 12.42 1.34 11.47
C GLY A 100 11.14 0.57 11.21
N LYS A 101 11.04 -0.61 11.82
CA LYS A 101 9.83 -1.41 11.84
C LYS A 101 8.86 -0.89 12.89
N VAL A 102 7.58 -0.93 12.55
CA VAL A 102 6.48 -0.61 13.49
C VAL A 102 5.81 -1.92 13.91
N ASP A 103 5.82 -2.20 15.20
CA ASP A 103 5.05 -3.33 15.73
C ASP A 103 3.55 -3.04 15.67
N THR A 104 2.83 -3.80 14.85
CA THR A 104 1.39 -3.66 14.65
C THR A 104 0.59 -4.84 15.20
N ILE A 105 1.21 -5.82 15.84
CA ILE A 105 0.55 -7.06 16.28
C ILE A 105 -0.71 -6.77 17.11
N ALA A 106 -0.59 -5.93 18.13
CA ALA A 106 -1.71 -5.56 18.98
C ALA A 106 -2.78 -4.72 18.24
N TYR A 107 -2.36 -3.89 17.29
CA TYR A 107 -3.27 -3.12 16.46
C TYR A 107 -4.02 -4.00 15.47
N ASP A 108 -3.34 -4.87 14.75
CA ASP A 108 -3.91 -5.78 13.77
C ASP A 108 -4.95 -6.70 14.43
N LYS A 109 -4.66 -7.24 15.62
CA LYS A 109 -5.61 -8.02 16.42
C LYS A 109 -6.89 -7.22 16.75
N ARG A 110 -6.76 -5.96 17.14
CA ARG A 110 -7.94 -5.10 17.40
C ARG A 110 -8.75 -4.79 16.14
N VAL A 111 -8.08 -4.64 14.98
CA VAL A 111 -8.75 -4.44 13.70
C VAL A 111 -9.55 -5.67 13.31
N GLU A 112 -8.97 -6.86 13.47
CA GLU A 112 -9.61 -8.13 13.17
C GLU A 112 -10.84 -8.37 14.07
N GLN A 113 -10.71 -8.17 15.37
CA GLN A 113 -11.83 -8.24 16.32
C GLN A 113 -12.97 -7.28 15.97
N ARG A 114 -12.65 -6.06 15.50
CA ARG A 114 -13.67 -5.10 15.06
C ARG A 114 -14.42 -5.57 13.82
N LYS A 115 -13.70 -6.12 12.84
CA LYS A 115 -14.31 -6.69 11.64
C LYS A 115 -15.22 -7.88 11.96
N GLU A 116 -14.79 -8.75 12.84
CA GLU A 116 -15.58 -9.90 13.27
C GLU A 116 -16.83 -9.46 14.03
N LYS A 117 -16.69 -8.51 14.96
CA LYS A 117 -17.83 -7.93 15.68
C LYS A 117 -18.86 -7.27 14.73
N GLU A 118 -18.40 -6.58 13.70
CA GLU A 118 -19.29 -6.00 12.69
C GLU A 118 -20.02 -7.06 11.88
N LYS A 119 -19.35 -8.14 11.49
CA LYS A 119 -19.95 -9.31 10.85
C LYS A 119 -21.07 -9.91 11.70
N LEU A 120 -20.74 -10.24 12.95
CA LEU A 120 -21.70 -10.81 13.90
C LEU A 120 -22.89 -9.87 14.15
N LYS A 121 -22.66 -8.56 14.21
CA LYS A 121 -23.73 -7.59 14.33
C LYS A 121 -24.69 -7.63 13.14
N LYS A 122 -24.18 -7.70 11.91
CA LYS A 122 -25.01 -7.82 10.71
C LYS A 122 -25.86 -9.10 10.71
N GLU A 123 -25.28 -10.21 11.14
CA GLU A 123 -26.00 -11.49 11.26
C GLU A 123 -27.08 -11.43 12.36
N LEU A 124 -26.78 -10.84 13.51
CA LEU A 124 -27.75 -10.62 14.58
C LEU A 124 -28.92 -9.73 14.12
N ASP A 125 -28.62 -8.63 13.44
CA ASP A 125 -29.65 -7.71 12.93
C ASP A 125 -30.55 -8.42 11.89
N LYS A 126 -29.96 -9.24 11.02
CA LYS A 126 -30.73 -10.09 10.08
C LYS A 126 -31.63 -11.06 10.81
N ARG A 127 -31.07 -11.79 11.77
CA ARG A 127 -31.82 -12.77 12.55
C ARG A 127 -32.94 -12.14 13.36
N LYS A 128 -32.68 -10.97 13.96
CA LYS A 128 -33.70 -10.20 14.68
C LYS A 128 -34.89 -9.83 13.77
N LYS A 129 -34.61 -9.37 12.54
CA LYS A 129 -35.67 -9.05 11.56
C LYS A 129 -36.50 -10.27 11.17
N GLU A 130 -35.86 -11.43 10.98
CA GLU A 130 -36.56 -12.68 10.67
C GLU A 130 -37.48 -13.12 11.81
N ILE A 131 -36.98 -13.05 13.05
CA ILE A 131 -37.77 -13.39 14.25
C ILE A 131 -38.92 -12.39 14.41
N GLN A 132 -38.65 -11.09 14.26
CA GLN A 132 -39.68 -10.07 14.37
C GLN A 132 -40.81 -10.29 13.34
N LYS A 133 -40.42 -10.55 12.10
CA LYS A 133 -41.41 -10.85 11.04
C LYS A 133 -42.31 -12.04 11.42
N LYS A 134 -41.72 -13.14 11.91
CA LYS A 134 -42.50 -14.30 12.34
C LYS A 134 -43.47 -13.98 13.50
N LEU A 135 -43.02 -13.25 14.48
CA LEU A 135 -43.84 -12.82 15.61
C LEU A 135 -45.00 -11.90 15.14
N ASP A 136 -44.74 -10.99 14.23
CA ASP A 136 -45.72 -10.09 13.63
C ASP A 136 -46.76 -10.90 12.85
N ASP A 137 -46.32 -11.82 11.98
CA ASP A 137 -47.19 -12.70 11.19
C ASP A 137 -48.08 -13.57 12.10
N GLU A 138 -47.53 -14.19 13.16
CA GLU A 138 -48.26 -14.96 14.14
C GLU A 138 -49.28 -14.08 14.90
N TYR A 139 -48.88 -12.88 15.31
CA TYR A 139 -49.74 -11.95 16.02
C TYR A 139 -50.95 -11.53 15.13
N TYR A 140 -50.74 -11.11 13.89
CA TYR A 140 -51.79 -10.68 12.98
C TYR A 140 -52.69 -11.84 12.59
N ALA A 141 -52.15 -13.03 12.30
CA ALA A 141 -52.94 -14.23 12.02
C ALA A 141 -53.85 -14.63 13.22
N SER A 142 -53.42 -14.37 14.47
CA SER A 142 -54.26 -14.62 15.64
C SER A 142 -55.42 -13.63 15.82
N LYS A 143 -55.37 -12.47 15.15
CA LYS A 143 -56.34 -11.37 15.27
C LYS A 143 -57.30 -11.25 14.08
N ASP A 144 -56.86 -11.73 12.90
CA ASP A 144 -57.58 -11.58 11.66
C ASP A 144 -57.54 -12.88 10.86
N GLU A 145 -58.69 -13.50 10.67
CA GLU A 145 -58.86 -14.79 9.98
C GLU A 145 -58.54 -14.69 8.49
N THR A 146 -58.83 -13.53 7.88
CA THR A 146 -58.47 -13.26 6.47
C THR A 146 -56.95 -13.19 6.29
N TYR A 147 -56.28 -12.54 7.23
CA TYR A 147 -54.81 -12.51 7.23
C TYR A 147 -54.23 -13.91 7.40
N ALA A 148 -54.77 -14.72 8.31
CA ALA A 148 -54.34 -16.10 8.53
C ALA A 148 -54.47 -16.96 7.26
N GLU A 149 -55.55 -16.80 6.54
CA GLU A 149 -55.78 -17.53 5.27
C GLU A 149 -54.82 -17.11 4.17
N LEU A 150 -54.58 -15.80 3.99
CA LEU A 150 -53.61 -15.27 3.04
C LEU A 150 -52.18 -15.71 3.36
N LEU A 151 -51.82 -15.76 4.65
CA LEU A 151 -50.50 -16.21 5.07
C LEU A 151 -50.26 -17.69 4.75
N ARG A 152 -51.28 -18.56 4.99
CA ARG A 152 -51.24 -19.98 4.62
C ARG A 152 -51.07 -20.19 3.12
N GLN A 153 -51.81 -19.41 2.30
CA GLN A 153 -51.68 -19.47 0.84
C GLN A 153 -50.29 -19.04 0.39
N TYR A 154 -49.74 -17.98 0.96
CA TYR A 154 -48.39 -17.50 0.64
C TYR A 154 -47.29 -18.52 1.00
N GLU A 155 -47.38 -19.18 2.17
CA GLU A 155 -46.41 -20.19 2.60
C GLU A 155 -46.51 -21.51 1.81
N SER A 156 -47.63 -21.73 1.09
CA SER A 156 -47.84 -22.93 0.26
C SER A 156 -47.28 -22.82 -1.14
N LEU A 157 -46.87 -21.62 -1.60
CA LEU A 157 -46.27 -21.33 -2.92
C LEU A 157 -44.76 -21.48 -2.90
#